data_c99f828540ba47f43b7573c68bc379e0
#
_entry.id   c99f828540ba47f43b7573c68bc379e0
#
_cell.length_a   1.000
_cell.length_b   1.000
_cell.length_c   1.000
_cell.angle_alpha   90.00
_cell.angle_beta   90.00
_cell.angle_gamma   90.00
#
_symmetry.space_group_name_H-M   'P 1'
#
loop_
_entity.id
_entity.type
_entity.pdbx_description
1 polymer ?
#
loop_
_entity_poly.entity_id
_entity_poly.type
_entity_poly.pdbx_seq_one_letter_code
_entity_poly.pdbx_strand_id
1 'polypeptide(L)'
;MVRNKLKNMALSIAVLMGLGMASPVFAKSDYNPGDILALGSDLTDAQEAALRKYFNAPDGTNTIYVTDEVIIKQLGLDPNDPANYAGGCYSSAYVKLLDDNSGINVKATNLTEVTESMLMNALITSGITAADVKVSSPFKVTGTSALSGILAGVEEVGGFEISLKQKETAQKEIETTVEVGDEIGSEEASTIINDIKTEVIKEQPKTEEEIKKIVENITNQYNVNISINAKDSIVNLMSHVNDLGLDYSELKSSLKEASNKLSNNLKELGIKLKEEGFFEKIKNWFVDLWDKFINLFRSNDNNEEESKENAPL
;
A
#
# COMPACT_ATOMS: atom_id res chain seq x y z
N MET A 1 -15.66 1.03 13.42
CA MET A 1 -15.26 1.06 14.85
C MET A 1 -14.08 2.03 15.11
N VAL A 2 -13.25 2.32 14.11
CA VAL A 2 -12.09 3.24 14.19
C VAL A 2 -12.49 4.72 14.31
N ARG A 3 -13.61 5.13 13.68
CA ARG A 3 -14.10 6.52 13.64
C ARG A 3 -14.40 7.15 15.01
N ASN A 4 -14.65 6.36 16.04
CA ASN A 4 -14.97 6.88 17.38
C ASN A 4 -13.72 7.12 18.26
N LYS A 5 -12.55 6.50 17.94
CA LYS A 5 -11.33 6.71 18.73
C LYS A 5 -10.66 8.06 18.42
N LEU A 6 -10.66 8.49 17.14
CA LEU A 6 -10.09 9.78 16.75
C LEU A 6 -10.90 10.99 17.28
N LYS A 7 -12.23 10.87 17.36
CA LYS A 7 -13.08 11.95 17.91
C LYS A 7 -12.91 12.15 19.42
N ASN A 8 -12.57 11.10 20.16
CA ASN A 8 -12.39 11.18 21.61
C ASN A 8 -11.03 11.73 22.04
N MET A 9 -10.01 11.68 21.18
CA MET A 9 -8.68 12.26 21.48
C MET A 9 -8.65 13.78 21.30
N ALA A 10 -9.48 14.32 20.42
CA ALA A 10 -9.59 15.79 20.21
C ALA A 10 -10.38 16.52 21.34
N LEU A 11 -11.11 15.78 22.20
CA LEU A 11 -12.01 16.39 23.19
C LEU A 11 -11.40 16.50 24.60
N SER A 12 -10.21 15.95 24.86
CA SER A 12 -9.62 15.88 26.21
C SER A 12 -8.66 17.03 26.55
N ILE A 13 -8.40 17.99 25.65
CA ILE A 13 -7.45 19.12 25.87
C ILE A 13 -8.15 20.48 26.04
N ALA A 14 -9.46 20.55 26.04
CA ALA A 14 -10.21 21.82 26.03
C ALA A 14 -10.78 22.24 27.39
N VAL A 15 -10.21 21.83 28.54
CA VAL A 15 -10.60 22.39 29.85
C VAL A 15 -9.34 22.67 30.67
N LEU A 16 -8.80 23.86 30.54
CA LEU A 16 -8.15 24.69 31.57
C LEU A 16 -7.43 25.87 30.91
N MET A 17 -8.01 27.07 30.94
CA MET A 17 -7.33 28.32 31.28
C MET A 17 -8.21 29.50 30.93
N GLY A 18 -9.00 29.91 31.88
CA GLY A 18 -9.45 31.31 31.94
C GLY A 18 -8.49 32.07 32.82
N LEU A 19 -7.73 32.99 32.23
CA LEU A 19 -7.22 34.20 32.84
C LEU A 19 -6.50 35.03 31.73
N GLY A 20 -6.98 36.24 31.49
CA GLY A 20 -6.56 37.08 30.39
C GLY A 20 -5.09 37.49 30.45
N MET A 21 -4.40 37.25 29.35
CA MET A 21 -3.25 37.99 28.87
C MET A 21 -3.35 38.07 27.36
N ALA A 22 -3.06 39.24 26.79
CA ALA A 22 -3.02 39.44 25.35
C ALA A 22 -2.13 38.38 24.72
N SER A 23 -2.75 37.42 24.06
CA SER A 23 -2.04 36.34 23.35
C SER A 23 -1.32 36.99 22.17
N PRO A 24 -0.01 36.73 21.97
CA PRO A 24 0.60 37.04 20.69
C PRO A 24 -0.19 36.27 19.63
N VAL A 25 -0.51 36.90 18.53
CA VAL A 25 -1.09 36.28 17.35
C VAL A 25 0.00 35.33 16.80
N PHE A 26 0.03 34.12 17.30
CA PHE A 26 0.81 33.08 16.64
C PHE A 26 0.17 32.85 15.28
N ALA A 27 0.96 33.01 14.23
CA ALA A 27 0.59 32.51 12.91
C ALA A 27 0.02 31.08 13.11
N LYS A 28 -1.17 30.85 12.54
CA LYS A 28 -1.84 29.55 12.59
C LYS A 28 -0.81 28.54 12.09
N SER A 29 -0.22 27.76 12.98
CA SER A 29 0.68 26.69 12.57
C SER A 29 -0.19 25.70 11.81
N ASP A 30 0.22 25.31 10.62
CA ASP A 30 -0.41 24.22 9.86
C ASP A 30 -0.18 22.85 10.54
N TYR A 31 0.20 22.84 11.82
CA TYR A 31 0.42 21.67 12.64
C TYR A 31 -0.88 20.96 12.92
N ASN A 32 -0.92 19.69 12.50
CA ASN A 32 -1.96 18.75 12.87
C ASN A 32 -1.34 17.70 13.81
N PRO A 33 -1.90 17.46 15.03
CA PRO A 33 -1.38 16.46 15.96
C PRO A 33 -1.25 15.04 15.40
N GLY A 34 -1.95 14.74 14.30
CA GLY A 34 -1.85 13.45 13.60
C GLY A 34 -0.73 13.40 12.54
N ASP A 35 -0.02 14.51 12.29
CA ASP A 35 1.08 14.53 11.34
C ASP A 35 2.31 13.82 11.93
N ILE A 36 3.02 13.07 11.07
CA ILE A 36 4.12 12.18 11.45
C ILE A 36 5.35 12.53 10.65
N LEU A 37 6.48 12.63 11.32
CA LEU A 37 7.79 12.76 10.70
C LEU A 37 8.65 11.56 11.11
N ALA A 38 8.84 10.62 10.18
CA ALA A 38 9.74 9.48 10.34
C ALA A 38 11.10 9.85 9.74
N LEU A 39 12.13 9.92 10.56
CA LEU A 39 13.50 10.29 10.17
C LEU A 39 14.43 9.11 10.30
N GLY A 40 15.28 8.89 9.30
CA GLY A 40 16.35 7.90 9.42
C GLY A 40 17.31 8.24 10.54
N SER A 41 17.69 7.25 11.34
CA SER A 41 18.55 7.45 12.53
C SER A 41 20.01 7.81 12.20
N ASP A 42 20.46 7.53 10.98
CA ASP A 42 21.84 7.78 10.55
C ASP A 42 22.05 9.17 9.91
N LEU A 43 21.01 10.01 9.96
CA LEU A 43 21.12 11.39 9.51
C LEU A 43 22.00 12.22 10.46
N THR A 44 22.82 13.07 9.88
CA THR A 44 23.44 14.17 10.64
C THR A 44 22.42 15.27 10.94
N ASP A 45 22.68 16.10 11.98
CA ASP A 45 21.79 17.22 12.33
C ASP A 45 21.50 18.14 11.12
N ALA A 46 22.51 18.36 10.27
CA ALA A 46 22.35 19.18 9.07
C ALA A 46 21.44 18.53 8.01
N GLN A 47 21.53 17.21 7.85
CA GLN A 47 20.69 16.44 6.94
C GLN A 47 19.26 16.37 7.45
N GLU A 48 19.05 16.15 8.76
CA GLU A 48 17.73 16.20 9.39
C GLU A 48 17.09 17.58 9.20
N ALA A 49 17.81 18.66 9.50
CA ALA A 49 17.29 20.01 9.31
C ALA A 49 16.92 20.29 7.84
N ALA A 50 17.72 19.79 6.88
CA ALA A 50 17.43 19.92 5.46
C ALA A 50 16.15 19.16 5.06
N LEU A 51 15.95 17.94 5.58
CA LEU A 51 14.75 17.14 5.30
C LEU A 51 13.49 17.74 5.96
N ARG A 52 13.57 18.21 7.20
CA ARG A 52 12.46 18.93 7.84
C ARG A 52 12.01 20.13 7.01
N LYS A 53 12.97 20.91 6.49
CA LYS A 53 12.69 22.02 5.57
C LYS A 53 12.10 21.56 4.25
N TYR A 54 12.65 20.51 3.64
CA TYR A 54 12.14 19.92 2.38
C TYR A 54 10.70 19.45 2.52
N PHE A 55 10.37 18.75 3.59
CA PHE A 55 9.01 18.29 3.87
C PHE A 55 8.07 19.42 4.24
N ASN A 56 8.60 20.60 4.56
CA ASN A 56 7.83 21.72 5.16
C ASN A 56 7.08 21.24 6.42
N ALA A 57 7.76 20.42 7.24
CA ALA A 57 7.20 19.89 8.45
C ALA A 57 7.09 21.01 9.51
N PRO A 58 5.89 21.26 10.07
CA PRO A 58 5.72 22.27 11.11
C PRO A 58 6.54 21.92 12.36
N ASP A 59 6.92 22.98 13.10
CA ASP A 59 7.56 22.80 14.41
C ASP A 59 6.61 22.04 15.35
N GLY A 60 7.15 21.06 16.07
CA GLY A 60 6.38 20.21 16.98
C GLY A 60 5.71 19.01 16.32
N THR A 61 5.90 18.78 15.02
CA THR A 61 5.45 17.53 14.36
C THR A 61 5.97 16.31 15.11
N ASN A 62 5.09 15.34 15.40
CA ASN A 62 5.46 14.09 16.04
C ASN A 62 6.56 13.41 15.23
N THR A 63 7.69 13.17 15.87
CA THR A 63 8.87 12.64 15.19
C THR A 63 9.24 11.29 15.76
N ILE A 64 9.42 10.31 14.90
CA ILE A 64 10.03 9.02 15.22
C ILE A 64 11.36 8.88 14.48
N TYR A 65 12.29 8.12 15.07
CA TYR A 65 13.56 7.78 14.43
C TYR A 65 13.54 6.34 13.97
N VAL A 66 13.78 6.15 12.67
CA VAL A 66 13.79 4.82 12.04
C VAL A 66 15.19 4.26 12.18
N THR A 67 15.35 3.29 13.08
CA THR A 67 16.58 2.52 13.30
C THR A 67 16.46 1.14 12.66
N ASP A 68 17.57 0.40 12.58
CA ASP A 68 17.54 -1.00 12.15
C ASP A 68 16.60 -1.84 13.04
N GLU A 69 16.54 -1.59 14.35
CA GLU A 69 15.64 -2.29 15.25
C GLU A 69 14.16 -2.00 14.94
N VAL A 70 13.84 -0.77 14.54
CA VAL A 70 12.48 -0.42 14.09
C VAL A 70 12.15 -1.21 12.82
N ILE A 71 13.05 -1.27 11.85
CA ILE A 71 12.85 -2.02 10.59
C ILE A 71 12.70 -3.51 10.88
N ILE A 72 13.60 -4.09 11.67
CA ILE A 72 13.59 -5.49 12.07
C ILE A 72 12.26 -5.85 12.74
N LYS A 73 11.81 -5.02 13.69
CA LYS A 73 10.52 -5.20 14.37
C LYS A 73 9.33 -5.07 13.42
N GLN A 74 9.35 -4.10 12.51
CA GLN A 74 8.27 -3.87 11.54
C GLN A 74 8.12 -5.03 10.56
N LEU A 75 9.24 -5.66 10.17
CA LEU A 75 9.27 -6.73 9.20
C LEU A 75 9.36 -8.14 9.82
N GLY A 76 9.35 -8.26 11.16
CA GLY A 76 9.46 -9.55 11.84
C GLY A 76 10.77 -10.28 11.57
N LEU A 77 11.86 -9.56 11.24
CA LEU A 77 13.15 -10.16 10.93
C LEU A 77 13.86 -10.68 12.18
N ASP A 78 14.83 -11.60 11.98
CA ASP A 78 15.66 -12.10 13.08
C ASP A 78 16.60 -10.99 13.60
N PRO A 79 16.47 -10.53 14.84
CA PRO A 79 17.33 -9.49 15.40
C PRO A 79 18.77 -9.98 15.64
N ASN A 80 19.05 -11.26 15.50
CA ASN A 80 20.40 -11.82 15.64
C ASN A 80 21.10 -12.01 14.30
N ASP A 81 20.45 -11.77 13.17
CA ASP A 81 21.07 -11.84 11.85
C ASP A 81 21.80 -10.52 11.54
N PRO A 82 23.16 -10.54 11.45
CA PRO A 82 23.93 -9.34 11.14
C PRO A 82 23.60 -8.71 9.78
N ALA A 83 23.02 -9.48 8.85
CA ALA A 83 22.64 -8.97 7.54
C ALA A 83 21.54 -7.91 7.63
N ASN A 84 20.71 -7.96 8.69
CA ASN A 84 19.64 -7.00 8.94
C ASN A 84 20.16 -5.62 9.41
N TYR A 85 21.45 -5.49 9.70
CA TYR A 85 22.12 -4.26 10.13
C TYR A 85 23.14 -3.74 9.09
N ALA A 86 23.10 -4.26 7.87
CA ALA A 86 24.12 -3.97 6.86
C ALA A 86 23.91 -2.64 6.10
N GLY A 87 22.78 -2.00 6.28
CA GLY A 87 22.41 -0.75 5.62
C GLY A 87 22.60 0.46 6.50
N GLY A 88 22.20 1.64 6.00
CA GLY A 88 22.06 2.85 6.80
C GLY A 88 20.63 3.37 6.70
N CYS A 89 20.07 3.86 7.80
CA CYS A 89 18.73 4.39 7.88
C CYS A 89 18.72 5.89 7.50
N TYR A 90 18.65 6.19 6.21
CA TYR A 90 18.65 7.56 5.67
C TYR A 90 17.30 7.98 5.07
N SER A 91 16.48 7.02 4.63
CA SER A 91 15.15 7.30 4.11
C SER A 91 14.27 7.90 5.20
N SER A 92 13.56 8.97 4.84
CA SER A 92 12.72 9.71 5.77
C SER A 92 11.38 10.03 5.11
N ALA A 93 10.33 10.12 5.91
CA ALA A 93 8.99 10.38 5.42
C ALA A 93 8.25 11.41 6.29
N TYR A 94 7.42 12.21 5.65
CA TYR A 94 6.41 13.04 6.30
C TYR A 94 5.04 12.57 5.86
N VAL A 95 4.21 12.18 6.82
CA VAL A 95 2.90 11.58 6.59
C VAL A 95 1.82 12.44 7.23
N LYS A 96 0.82 12.78 6.44
CA LYS A 96 -0.44 13.36 6.90
C LYS A 96 -1.53 12.31 6.71
N LEU A 97 -2.11 11.85 7.80
CA LEU A 97 -3.30 11.02 7.74
C LEU A 97 -4.50 11.89 7.40
N LEU A 98 -5.27 11.47 6.43
CA LEU A 98 -6.43 12.20 5.91
C LEU A 98 -7.73 11.54 6.35
N ASP A 99 -8.84 12.25 6.15
CA ASP A 99 -10.17 11.66 6.34
C ASP A 99 -10.44 10.55 5.32
N ASP A 100 -11.28 9.58 5.68
CA ASP A 100 -11.69 8.47 4.84
C ASP A 100 -12.13 8.95 3.43
N ASN A 101 -11.76 8.19 2.41
CA ASN A 101 -12.00 8.46 1.00
C ASN A 101 -11.23 9.65 0.38
N SER A 102 -10.23 10.19 1.06
CA SER A 102 -9.32 11.18 0.46
C SER A 102 -8.27 10.56 -0.45
N GLY A 103 -8.11 9.23 -0.40
CA GLY A 103 -7.13 8.49 -1.17
C GLY A 103 -5.70 8.67 -0.66
N ILE A 104 -4.75 8.02 -1.34
CA ILE A 104 -3.33 8.11 -1.02
C ILE A 104 -2.61 8.93 -2.09
N ASN A 105 -1.84 9.91 -1.65
CA ASN A 105 -0.92 10.63 -2.51
C ASN A 105 0.51 10.47 -1.98
N VAL A 106 1.42 10.01 -2.83
CA VAL A 106 2.84 9.83 -2.49
C VAL A 106 3.68 10.71 -3.38
N LYS A 107 4.68 11.36 -2.79
CA LYS A 107 5.76 12.05 -3.49
C LYS A 107 7.09 11.56 -2.95
N ALA A 108 7.94 11.06 -3.84
CA ALA A 108 9.23 10.51 -3.50
C ALA A 108 10.36 11.19 -4.27
N THR A 109 11.48 11.46 -3.60
CA THR A 109 12.69 12.00 -4.22
C THR A 109 13.92 11.32 -3.63
N ASN A 110 14.98 11.22 -4.43
CA ASN A 110 16.23 10.55 -4.06
C ASN A 110 16.09 9.05 -3.73
N LEU A 111 15.03 8.40 -4.22
CA LEU A 111 14.88 6.95 -4.21
C LEU A 111 15.24 6.40 -5.60
N THR A 112 15.97 5.30 -5.66
CA THR A 112 16.48 4.71 -6.92
C THR A 112 15.73 3.46 -7.35
N GLU A 113 15.11 2.73 -6.43
CA GLU A 113 14.42 1.48 -6.68
C GLU A 113 12.92 1.58 -6.35
N VAL A 114 12.60 2.15 -5.17
CA VAL A 114 11.22 2.28 -4.72
C VAL A 114 10.57 3.52 -5.31
N THR A 115 9.43 3.34 -6.00
CA THR A 115 8.69 4.43 -6.64
C THR A 115 7.52 4.92 -5.78
N GLU A 116 6.95 6.08 -6.15
CA GLU A 116 5.70 6.61 -5.55
C GLU A 116 4.56 5.59 -5.68
N SER A 117 4.49 4.93 -6.82
CA SER A 117 3.48 3.92 -7.14
C SER A 117 3.60 2.66 -6.27
N MET A 118 4.81 2.18 -6.04
CA MET A 118 5.08 1.05 -5.16
C MET A 118 4.67 1.35 -3.72
N LEU A 119 5.05 2.52 -3.21
CA LEU A 119 4.68 2.95 -1.85
C LEU A 119 3.17 3.09 -1.69
N MET A 120 2.48 3.69 -2.66
CA MET A 120 1.02 3.80 -2.65
C MET A 120 0.35 2.43 -2.57
N ASN A 121 0.79 1.48 -3.40
CA ASN A 121 0.25 0.12 -3.40
C ASN A 121 0.49 -0.61 -2.06
N ALA A 122 1.69 -0.51 -1.50
CA ALA A 122 2.06 -1.13 -0.24
C ALA A 122 1.28 -0.55 0.96
N LEU A 123 1.00 0.76 0.94
CA LEU A 123 0.17 1.41 1.96
C LEU A 123 -1.26 0.88 1.95
N ILE A 124 -1.86 0.68 0.77
CA ILE A 124 -3.20 0.07 0.66
C ILE A 124 -3.18 -1.36 1.22
N THR A 125 -2.16 -2.15 0.92
CA THR A 125 -1.99 -3.51 1.45
C THR A 125 -1.84 -3.52 2.98
N SER A 126 -1.23 -2.48 3.54
CA SER A 126 -1.14 -2.28 5.00
C SER A 126 -2.45 -1.80 5.64
N GLY A 127 -3.51 -1.54 4.85
CA GLY A 127 -4.79 -1.03 5.35
C GLY A 127 -4.85 0.49 5.50
N ILE A 128 -3.84 1.23 5.02
CA ILE A 128 -3.87 2.69 4.98
C ILE A 128 -4.53 3.10 3.67
N THR A 129 -5.62 3.87 3.75
CA THR A 129 -6.45 4.20 2.57
C THR A 129 -6.53 5.69 2.28
N ALA A 130 -6.06 6.54 3.20
CA ALA A 130 -6.15 8.00 3.08
C ALA A 130 -4.94 8.67 3.75
N ALA A 131 -3.97 9.13 2.93
CA ALA A 131 -2.77 9.80 3.40
C ALA A 131 -2.10 10.64 2.32
N ASP A 132 -1.50 11.77 2.71
CA ASP A 132 -0.47 12.46 1.94
C ASP A 132 0.90 12.08 2.50
N VAL A 133 1.75 11.52 1.67
CA VAL A 133 3.07 11.02 2.04
C VAL A 133 4.15 11.68 1.19
N LYS A 134 5.14 12.23 1.84
CA LYS A 134 6.38 12.69 1.19
C LYS A 134 7.53 11.84 1.68
N VAL A 135 8.32 11.29 0.77
CA VAL A 135 9.50 10.48 1.09
C VAL A 135 10.73 11.09 0.45
N SER A 136 11.82 11.13 1.19
CA SER A 136 13.10 11.63 0.66
C SER A 136 14.28 11.09 1.48
N SER A 137 15.47 11.29 0.92
CA SER A 137 16.76 11.08 1.58
C SER A 137 17.71 12.22 1.20
N PRO A 138 18.73 12.53 2.00
CA PRO A 138 19.71 13.59 1.66
C PRO A 138 20.52 13.30 0.39
N PHE A 139 20.61 12.04 0.00
CA PHE A 139 21.27 11.55 -1.21
C PHE A 139 20.52 10.34 -1.77
N LYS A 140 20.91 9.84 -2.93
CA LYS A 140 20.25 8.69 -3.56
C LYS A 140 20.45 7.41 -2.74
N VAL A 141 19.33 6.75 -2.41
CA VAL A 141 19.24 5.47 -1.69
C VAL A 141 18.21 4.57 -2.39
N THR A 142 18.23 3.26 -2.11
CA THR A 142 17.24 2.31 -2.67
C THR A 142 15.81 2.67 -2.27
N GLY A 143 15.61 3.06 -1.02
CA GLY A 143 14.29 3.45 -0.48
C GLY A 143 13.53 2.32 0.19
N THR A 144 14.11 1.13 0.30
CA THR A 144 13.44 -0.08 0.83
C THR A 144 13.00 0.06 2.29
N SER A 145 13.71 0.85 3.11
CA SER A 145 13.34 1.13 4.51
C SER A 145 12.26 2.20 4.70
N ALA A 146 11.88 2.91 3.62
CA ALA A 146 10.91 4.01 3.72
C ALA A 146 9.54 3.53 4.21
N LEU A 147 9.06 2.38 3.72
CA LEU A 147 7.78 1.82 4.14
C LEU A 147 7.77 1.52 5.64
N SER A 148 8.81 0.86 6.17
CA SER A 148 8.90 0.53 7.60
C SER A 148 8.80 1.78 8.48
N GLY A 149 9.44 2.88 8.09
CA GLY A 149 9.35 4.17 8.79
C GLY A 149 7.95 4.76 8.76
N ILE A 150 7.27 4.72 7.61
CA ILE A 150 5.89 5.19 7.47
C ILE A 150 4.97 4.37 8.37
N LEU A 151 5.04 3.03 8.30
CA LEU A 151 4.17 2.14 9.07
C LEU A 151 4.40 2.29 10.58
N ALA A 152 5.66 2.37 11.02
CA ALA A 152 5.99 2.61 12.43
C ALA A 152 5.40 3.93 12.94
N GLY A 153 5.51 4.99 12.15
CA GLY A 153 4.93 6.29 12.49
C GLY A 153 3.41 6.27 12.56
N VAL A 154 2.76 5.61 11.61
CA VAL A 154 1.30 5.45 11.59
C VAL A 154 0.80 4.67 12.80
N GLU A 155 1.52 3.63 13.23
CA GLU A 155 1.20 2.88 14.46
C GLU A 155 1.40 3.73 15.71
N GLU A 156 2.57 4.37 15.85
CA GLU A 156 2.96 5.08 17.08
C GLU A 156 2.16 6.37 17.29
N VAL A 157 1.99 7.16 16.24
CA VAL A 157 1.34 8.48 16.30
C VAL A 157 -0.13 8.39 15.89
N GLY A 158 -0.43 7.66 14.81
CA GLY A 158 -1.79 7.51 14.29
C GLY A 158 -2.66 6.57 15.12
N GLY A 159 -2.07 5.73 15.96
CA GLY A 159 -2.78 4.77 16.80
C GLY A 159 -3.45 3.65 16.01
N PHE A 160 -2.97 3.36 14.81
CA PHE A 160 -3.41 2.23 14.01
C PHE A 160 -2.72 0.95 14.51
N GLU A 161 -3.44 -0.16 14.44
CA GLU A 161 -2.85 -1.49 14.64
C GLU A 161 -2.69 -2.13 13.25
N ILE A 162 -1.45 -2.25 12.78
CA ILE A 162 -1.12 -2.93 11.53
C ILE A 162 -0.54 -4.28 11.90
N SER A 163 -1.20 -5.37 11.50
CA SER A 163 -0.72 -6.70 11.80
C SER A 163 0.65 -6.96 11.16
N LEU A 164 1.49 -7.79 11.80
CA LEU A 164 2.79 -8.17 11.23
C LEU A 164 2.62 -8.73 9.81
N LYS A 165 1.61 -9.56 9.60
CA LYS A 165 1.30 -10.14 8.29
C LYS A 165 0.99 -9.09 7.21
N GLN A 166 0.29 -8.00 7.55
CA GLN A 166 0.07 -6.88 6.62
C GLN A 166 1.38 -6.16 6.29
N LYS A 167 2.23 -5.91 7.29
CA LYS A 167 3.52 -5.25 7.11
C LYS A 167 4.48 -6.07 6.24
N GLU A 168 4.60 -7.36 6.53
CA GLU A 168 5.40 -8.32 5.74
C GLU A 168 4.88 -8.42 4.29
N THR A 169 3.56 -8.50 4.10
CA THR A 169 2.95 -8.58 2.76
C THR A 169 3.17 -7.28 1.98
N ALA A 170 3.04 -6.12 2.61
CA ALA A 170 3.28 -4.84 1.97
C ALA A 170 4.76 -4.64 1.57
N GLN A 171 5.70 -5.09 2.42
CA GLN A 171 7.12 -5.09 2.09
C GLN A 171 7.43 -6.04 0.92
N LYS A 172 6.87 -7.25 0.96
CA LYS A 172 6.98 -8.22 -0.13
C LYS A 172 6.40 -7.69 -1.44
N GLU A 173 5.34 -6.88 -1.38
CA GLU A 173 4.77 -6.23 -2.57
C GLU A 173 5.78 -5.27 -3.21
N ILE A 174 6.50 -4.46 -2.41
CA ILE A 174 7.57 -3.60 -2.94
C ILE A 174 8.67 -4.46 -3.59
N GLU A 175 9.16 -5.48 -2.90
CA GLU A 175 10.25 -6.33 -3.38
C GLU A 175 9.86 -7.05 -4.69
N THR A 176 8.68 -7.64 -4.74
CA THR A 176 8.17 -8.29 -5.96
C THR A 176 7.97 -7.27 -7.09
N THR A 177 7.51 -6.06 -6.76
CA THR A 177 7.32 -5.02 -7.78
C THR A 177 8.65 -4.52 -8.34
N VAL A 178 9.70 -4.41 -7.52
CA VAL A 178 11.05 -4.11 -7.98
C VAL A 178 11.56 -5.22 -8.90
N GLU A 179 11.48 -6.50 -8.49
CA GLU A 179 11.87 -7.65 -9.29
C GLU A 179 11.18 -7.66 -10.67
N VAL A 180 9.87 -7.50 -10.69
CA VAL A 180 9.09 -7.46 -11.95
C VAL A 180 9.41 -6.20 -12.74
N GLY A 181 9.66 -5.08 -12.06
CA GLY A 181 10.02 -3.81 -12.66
C GLY A 181 11.35 -3.84 -13.42
N ASP A 182 12.29 -4.66 -12.99
CA ASP A 182 13.55 -4.88 -13.70
C ASP A 182 13.34 -5.53 -15.08
N GLU A 183 12.26 -6.30 -15.25
CA GLU A 183 11.91 -6.94 -16.52
C GLU A 183 11.07 -6.07 -17.45
N ILE A 184 10.11 -5.31 -16.90
CA ILE A 184 9.08 -4.64 -17.71
C ILE A 184 8.92 -3.14 -17.44
N GLY A 185 9.68 -2.58 -16.50
CA GLY A 185 9.55 -1.20 -16.03
C GLY A 185 8.75 -1.08 -14.72
N SER A 186 9.22 -0.19 -13.83
CA SER A 186 8.67 -0.07 -12.47
C SER A 186 7.21 0.39 -12.41
N GLU A 187 6.80 1.30 -13.30
CA GLU A 187 5.41 1.80 -13.34
C GLU A 187 4.47 0.77 -13.96
N GLU A 188 4.93 0.03 -15.00
CA GLU A 188 4.21 -1.10 -15.57
C GLU A 188 3.99 -2.19 -14.52
N ALA A 189 5.04 -2.57 -13.82
CA ALA A 189 4.98 -3.57 -12.76
C ALA A 189 4.01 -3.15 -11.65
N SER A 190 4.12 -1.90 -11.17
CA SER A 190 3.23 -1.35 -10.15
C SER A 190 1.76 -1.39 -10.59
N THR A 191 1.50 -1.08 -11.86
CA THR A 191 0.13 -1.08 -12.41
C THR A 191 -0.43 -2.51 -12.49
N ILE A 192 0.34 -3.44 -13.04
CA ILE A 192 -0.07 -4.84 -13.20
C ILE A 192 -0.29 -5.50 -11.84
N ILE A 193 0.62 -5.30 -10.89
CA ILE A 193 0.50 -5.85 -9.54
C ILE A 193 -0.72 -5.28 -8.81
N ASN A 194 -1.00 -3.97 -8.94
CA ASN A 194 -2.20 -3.38 -8.37
C ASN A 194 -3.49 -3.97 -8.95
N ASP A 195 -3.54 -4.18 -10.26
CA ASP A 195 -4.73 -4.73 -10.91
C ASP A 195 -4.93 -6.21 -10.55
N ILE A 196 -3.84 -7.01 -10.48
CA ILE A 196 -3.89 -8.40 -9.99
C ILE A 196 -4.35 -8.44 -8.53
N LYS A 197 -3.77 -7.61 -7.67
CA LYS A 197 -4.15 -7.49 -6.25
C LYS A 197 -5.62 -7.14 -6.09
N THR A 198 -6.10 -6.17 -6.85
CA THR A 198 -7.50 -5.75 -6.83
C THR A 198 -8.43 -6.92 -7.13
N GLU A 199 -8.08 -7.74 -8.12
CA GLU A 199 -8.88 -8.90 -8.49
C GLU A 199 -8.81 -10.01 -7.45
N VAL A 200 -7.63 -10.28 -6.90
CA VAL A 200 -7.46 -11.29 -5.83
C VAL A 200 -8.28 -10.90 -4.59
N ILE A 201 -8.24 -9.64 -4.16
CA ILE A 201 -9.03 -9.15 -3.01
C ILE A 201 -10.53 -9.26 -3.31
N LYS A 202 -10.95 -8.98 -4.53
CA LYS A 202 -12.35 -9.01 -4.95
C LYS A 202 -12.89 -10.45 -5.05
N GLU A 203 -12.16 -11.34 -5.70
CA GLU A 203 -12.62 -12.69 -6.01
C GLU A 203 -12.35 -13.70 -4.89
N GLN A 204 -11.41 -13.40 -3.98
CA GLN A 204 -11.01 -14.28 -2.86
C GLN A 204 -10.79 -15.74 -3.29
N PRO A 205 -9.83 -15.99 -4.19
CA PRO A 205 -9.57 -17.31 -4.75
C PRO A 205 -9.30 -18.35 -3.65
N LYS A 206 -9.75 -19.58 -3.86
CA LYS A 206 -9.64 -20.67 -2.87
C LYS A 206 -8.37 -21.51 -3.05
N THR A 207 -7.75 -21.43 -4.21
CA THR A 207 -6.59 -22.24 -4.57
C THR A 207 -5.52 -21.40 -5.24
N GLU A 208 -4.27 -21.85 -5.14
CA GLU A 208 -3.14 -21.24 -5.86
C GLU A 208 -3.34 -21.26 -7.39
N GLU A 209 -3.98 -22.30 -7.91
CA GLU A 209 -4.30 -22.41 -9.34
C GLU A 209 -5.28 -21.31 -9.81
N GLU A 210 -6.20 -20.89 -8.96
CA GLU A 210 -7.09 -19.76 -9.26
C GLU A 210 -6.30 -18.43 -9.25
N ILE A 211 -5.36 -18.27 -8.32
CA ILE A 211 -4.45 -17.12 -8.30
C ILE A 211 -3.59 -17.09 -9.57
N LYS A 212 -3.00 -18.23 -9.97
CA LYS A 212 -2.22 -18.35 -11.22
C LYS A 212 -3.02 -17.91 -12.43
N LYS A 213 -4.28 -18.33 -12.53
CA LYS A 213 -5.17 -17.91 -13.62
C LYS A 213 -5.42 -16.40 -13.63
N ILE A 214 -5.62 -15.78 -12.47
CA ILE A 214 -5.77 -14.32 -12.37
C ILE A 214 -4.49 -13.62 -12.88
N VAL A 215 -3.32 -14.07 -12.42
CA VAL A 215 -2.02 -13.52 -12.82
C VAL A 215 -1.81 -13.66 -14.33
N GLU A 216 -2.03 -14.85 -14.90
CA GLU A 216 -1.89 -15.10 -16.32
C GLU A 216 -2.85 -14.26 -17.18
N ASN A 217 -4.10 -14.18 -16.76
CA ASN A 217 -5.12 -13.42 -17.48
C ASN A 217 -4.77 -11.94 -17.53
N ILE A 218 -4.38 -11.35 -16.41
CA ILE A 218 -4.06 -9.93 -16.34
C ILE A 218 -2.76 -9.63 -17.10
N THR A 219 -1.70 -10.43 -16.90
CA THR A 219 -0.43 -10.24 -17.62
C THR A 219 -0.61 -10.37 -19.14
N ASN A 220 -1.43 -11.32 -19.61
CA ASN A 220 -1.76 -11.47 -21.03
C ASN A 220 -2.52 -10.25 -21.58
N GLN A 221 -3.44 -9.67 -20.81
CA GLN A 221 -4.18 -8.48 -21.21
C GLN A 221 -3.27 -7.25 -21.35
N TYR A 222 -2.23 -7.15 -20.51
CA TYR A 222 -1.21 -6.11 -20.62
C TYR A 222 -0.23 -6.35 -21.78
N ASN A 223 -0.27 -7.54 -22.41
CA ASN A 223 0.64 -7.96 -23.48
C ASN A 223 2.12 -7.80 -23.08
N VAL A 224 2.43 -8.07 -21.81
CA VAL A 224 3.79 -8.05 -21.28
C VAL A 224 4.37 -9.45 -21.24
N ASN A 225 5.66 -9.55 -21.54
CA ASN A 225 6.38 -10.80 -21.42
C ASN A 225 7.19 -10.79 -20.12
N ILE A 226 6.67 -11.50 -19.12
CA ILE A 226 7.29 -11.63 -17.79
C ILE A 226 7.82 -13.06 -17.67
N SER A 227 9.00 -13.23 -17.09
CA SER A 227 9.63 -14.54 -16.85
C SER A 227 8.74 -15.44 -15.98
N ILE A 228 8.99 -16.74 -16.03
CA ILE A 228 8.28 -17.70 -15.17
C ILE A 228 8.56 -17.38 -13.69
N ASN A 229 9.81 -17.09 -13.34
CA ASN A 229 10.19 -16.76 -11.97
C ASN A 229 9.43 -15.53 -11.45
N ALA A 230 9.37 -14.44 -12.24
CA ALA A 230 8.62 -13.25 -11.85
C ALA A 230 7.11 -13.52 -11.72
N LYS A 231 6.53 -14.39 -12.58
CA LYS A 231 5.13 -14.83 -12.40
C LYS A 231 4.93 -15.61 -11.11
N ASP A 232 5.85 -16.52 -10.77
CA ASP A 232 5.80 -17.29 -9.53
C ASP A 232 5.95 -16.35 -8.31
N SER A 233 6.81 -15.33 -8.38
CA SER A 233 6.93 -14.28 -7.35
C SER A 233 5.60 -13.53 -7.17
N ILE A 234 4.92 -13.16 -8.25
CA ILE A 234 3.60 -12.50 -8.20
C ILE A 234 2.56 -13.45 -7.58
N VAL A 235 2.51 -14.72 -7.99
CA VAL A 235 1.57 -15.70 -7.42
C VAL A 235 1.80 -15.87 -5.91
N ASN A 236 3.06 -15.96 -5.49
CA ASN A 236 3.42 -16.05 -4.08
C ASN A 236 2.98 -14.80 -3.30
N LEU A 237 3.24 -13.59 -3.83
CA LEU A 237 2.75 -12.34 -3.24
C LEU A 237 1.22 -12.34 -3.12
N MET A 238 0.51 -12.72 -4.18
CA MET A 238 -0.96 -12.72 -4.21
C MET A 238 -1.57 -13.75 -3.26
N SER A 239 -0.88 -14.86 -3.01
CA SER A 239 -1.28 -15.80 -1.95
C SER A 239 -1.21 -15.15 -0.56
N HIS A 240 -0.16 -14.36 -0.27
CA HIS A 240 -0.06 -13.61 0.97
C HIS A 240 -1.16 -12.52 1.07
N VAL A 241 -1.42 -11.80 -0.03
CA VAL A 241 -2.50 -10.79 -0.08
C VAL A 241 -3.87 -11.43 0.19
N ASN A 242 -4.17 -12.55 -0.47
CA ASN A 242 -5.43 -13.29 -0.28
C ASN A 242 -5.62 -13.74 1.17
N ASP A 243 -4.54 -14.21 1.77
CA ASP A 243 -4.51 -14.65 3.17
C ASP A 243 -4.70 -13.51 4.19
N LEU A 244 -4.57 -12.25 3.81
CA LEU A 244 -4.91 -11.12 4.68
C LEU A 244 -6.41 -11.00 4.92
N GLY A 245 -7.23 -11.59 4.06
CA GLY A 245 -8.69 -11.51 4.15
C GLY A 245 -9.21 -10.07 4.08
N LEU A 246 -8.58 -9.23 3.25
CA LEU A 246 -8.95 -7.83 3.09
C LEU A 246 -10.36 -7.69 2.53
N ASP A 247 -11.14 -6.75 3.07
CA ASP A 247 -12.51 -6.48 2.58
C ASP A 247 -12.47 -5.57 1.35
N TYR A 248 -12.88 -6.11 0.20
CA TYR A 248 -12.96 -5.37 -1.05
C TYR A 248 -13.87 -4.14 -0.94
N SER A 249 -14.97 -4.22 -0.19
CA SER A 249 -15.93 -3.10 -0.07
C SER A 249 -15.31 -1.89 0.63
N GLU A 250 -14.40 -2.11 1.58
CA GLU A 250 -13.65 -1.08 2.29
C GLU A 250 -12.53 -0.48 1.43
N LEU A 251 -11.85 -1.30 0.63
CA LEU A 251 -10.68 -0.91 -0.16
C LEU A 251 -11.00 -0.48 -1.59
N LYS A 252 -12.21 -0.75 -2.09
CA LYS A 252 -12.60 -0.51 -3.49
C LYS A 252 -12.29 0.91 -3.98
N SER A 253 -12.54 1.92 -3.16
CA SER A 253 -12.29 3.33 -3.53
C SER A 253 -10.80 3.57 -3.72
N SER A 254 -9.97 3.14 -2.77
CA SER A 254 -8.52 3.33 -2.77
C SER A 254 -7.84 2.53 -3.89
N LEU A 255 -8.25 1.28 -4.11
CA LEU A 255 -7.75 0.44 -5.20
C LEU A 255 -8.07 1.04 -6.58
N LYS A 256 -9.30 1.55 -6.76
CA LYS A 256 -9.71 2.20 -8.00
C LYS A 256 -8.95 3.51 -8.23
N GLU A 257 -8.76 4.31 -7.19
CA GLU A 257 -7.99 5.55 -7.29
C GLU A 257 -6.53 5.27 -7.62
N ALA A 258 -5.92 4.26 -6.99
CA ALA A 258 -4.58 3.79 -7.31
C ALA A 258 -4.48 3.37 -8.78
N SER A 259 -5.39 2.53 -9.28
CA SER A 259 -5.42 2.11 -10.69
C SER A 259 -5.52 3.31 -11.65
N ASN A 260 -6.33 4.32 -11.32
CA ASN A 260 -6.45 5.55 -12.12
C ASN A 260 -5.14 6.35 -12.13
N LYS A 261 -4.50 6.56 -10.97
CA LYS A 261 -3.21 7.27 -10.86
C LYS A 261 -2.12 6.54 -11.63
N LEU A 262 -1.99 5.23 -11.44
CA LEU A 262 -1.03 4.39 -12.15
C LEU A 262 -1.22 4.45 -13.67
N SER A 263 -2.46 4.34 -14.13
CA SER A 263 -2.78 4.47 -15.57
C SER A 263 -2.43 5.85 -16.14
N ASN A 264 -2.58 6.92 -15.35
CA ASN A 264 -2.19 8.26 -15.78
C ASN A 264 -0.67 8.42 -15.82
N ASN A 265 0.06 7.89 -14.83
CA ASN A 265 1.53 7.88 -14.84
C ASN A 265 2.06 7.21 -16.10
N LEU A 266 1.51 6.05 -16.47
CA LEU A 266 1.89 5.36 -17.70
C LEU A 266 1.66 6.20 -18.97
N LYS A 267 0.53 6.92 -19.02
CA LYS A 267 0.23 7.82 -20.16
C LYS A 267 1.21 8.98 -20.23
N GLU A 268 1.55 9.59 -19.09
CA GLU A 268 2.51 10.71 -19.02
C GLU A 268 3.91 10.27 -19.46
N LEU A 269 4.30 9.05 -19.16
CA LEU A 269 5.56 8.44 -19.62
C LEU A 269 5.52 8.03 -21.10
N GLY A 270 4.38 8.17 -21.77
CA GLY A 270 4.20 7.78 -23.16
C GLY A 270 4.16 6.26 -23.38
N ILE A 271 3.98 5.50 -22.30
CA ILE A 271 3.93 4.04 -22.30
C ILE A 271 2.55 3.60 -22.77
N LYS A 272 2.52 2.96 -23.93
CA LYS A 272 1.29 2.42 -24.52
C LYS A 272 1.08 0.97 -24.06
N LEU A 273 0.65 0.77 -22.84
CA LEU A 273 0.30 -0.58 -22.37
C LEU A 273 -1.06 -1.07 -22.90
N LYS A 274 -1.87 -0.19 -23.53
CA LYS A 274 -3.28 -0.52 -23.77
C LYS A 274 -3.77 -0.02 -25.11
N GLU A 275 -4.43 -0.92 -25.87
CA GLU A 275 -5.30 -0.54 -26.97
C GLU A 275 -6.53 0.24 -26.45
N GLU A 276 -7.12 1.12 -27.28
CA GLU A 276 -8.40 1.74 -26.96
C GLU A 276 -9.45 0.68 -26.61
N GLY A 277 -10.13 0.86 -25.47
CA GLY A 277 -11.11 -0.11 -24.97
C GLY A 277 -10.56 -1.17 -23.98
N PHE A 278 -9.29 -1.08 -23.57
CA PHE A 278 -8.71 -2.02 -22.61
C PHE A 278 -9.53 -2.11 -21.28
N PHE A 279 -9.90 -0.99 -20.68
CA PHE A 279 -10.74 -0.99 -19.47
C PHE A 279 -12.14 -1.55 -19.69
N GLU A 280 -12.71 -1.34 -20.88
CA GLU A 280 -13.99 -1.96 -21.26
C GLU A 280 -13.83 -3.48 -21.44
N LYS A 281 -12.71 -3.94 -22.03
CA LYS A 281 -12.41 -5.37 -22.19
C LYS A 281 -12.21 -6.05 -20.82
N ILE A 282 -11.48 -5.41 -19.89
CA ILE A 282 -11.32 -5.93 -18.52
C ILE A 282 -12.68 -5.99 -17.83
N LYS A 283 -13.45 -4.91 -17.86
CA LYS A 283 -14.78 -4.86 -17.25
C LYS A 283 -15.72 -5.95 -17.83
N ASN A 284 -15.74 -6.11 -19.14
CA ASN A 284 -16.58 -7.11 -19.80
C ASN A 284 -16.08 -8.54 -19.50
N TRP A 285 -14.74 -8.74 -19.43
CA TRP A 285 -14.17 -10.02 -19.05
C TRP A 285 -14.53 -10.41 -17.60
N PHE A 286 -14.54 -9.44 -16.66
CA PHE A 286 -15.00 -9.68 -15.29
C PHE A 286 -16.48 -10.05 -15.23
N VAL A 287 -17.33 -9.41 -16.04
CA VAL A 287 -18.73 -9.77 -16.16
C VAL A 287 -18.88 -11.20 -16.72
N ASP A 288 -18.14 -11.54 -17.77
CA ASP A 288 -18.16 -12.87 -18.40
C ASP A 288 -17.64 -13.96 -17.46
N LEU A 289 -16.60 -13.67 -16.67
CA LEU A 289 -16.05 -14.61 -15.67
C LEU A 289 -17.06 -14.85 -14.56
N TRP A 290 -17.73 -13.79 -14.08
CA TRP A 290 -18.76 -13.87 -13.05
C TRP A 290 -19.96 -14.69 -13.51
N ASP A 291 -20.42 -14.47 -14.73
CA ASP A 291 -21.51 -15.23 -15.31
C ASP A 291 -21.17 -16.72 -15.47
N LYS A 292 -19.93 -17.04 -15.84
CA LYS A 292 -19.45 -18.44 -15.91
C LYS A 292 -19.34 -19.08 -14.52
N PHE A 293 -18.89 -18.31 -13.53
CA PHE A 293 -18.77 -18.77 -12.14
C PHE A 293 -20.16 -19.07 -11.54
N ILE A 294 -21.12 -18.14 -11.67
CA ILE A 294 -22.51 -18.36 -11.22
C ILE A 294 -23.13 -19.57 -11.93
N ASN A 295 -22.88 -19.76 -13.22
CA ASN A 295 -23.42 -20.90 -13.97
C ASN A 295 -22.82 -22.25 -13.53
N LEU A 296 -21.53 -22.27 -13.08
CA LEU A 296 -20.92 -23.47 -12.51
C LEU A 296 -21.56 -23.89 -11.18
N PHE A 297 -21.91 -22.93 -10.32
CA PHE A 297 -22.63 -23.25 -9.07
C PHE A 297 -24.09 -23.65 -9.32
N ARG A 298 -24.80 -23.01 -10.26
CA ARG A 298 -26.17 -23.41 -10.63
C ARG A 298 -26.25 -24.79 -11.27
N SER A 299 -25.21 -25.22 -11.99
CA SER A 299 -25.16 -26.55 -12.58
C SER A 299 -24.88 -27.64 -11.54
N ASN A 300 -24.20 -27.34 -10.43
CA ASN A 300 -23.99 -28.28 -9.33
C ASN A 300 -25.26 -28.47 -8.48
N ASP A 301 -26.05 -27.45 -8.22
CA ASP A 301 -27.28 -27.56 -7.48
C ASP A 301 -28.33 -28.41 -8.23
N ASN A 302 -28.38 -28.29 -9.54
CA ASN A 302 -29.30 -29.10 -10.36
C ASN A 302 -28.92 -30.62 -10.39
N ASN A 303 -27.63 -30.95 -10.23
CA ASN A 303 -27.19 -32.35 -10.17
C ASN A 303 -27.45 -33.00 -8.80
N GLU A 304 -27.60 -32.25 -7.72
CA GLU A 304 -27.99 -32.77 -6.41
C GLU A 304 -29.51 -33.00 -6.29
N GLU A 305 -30.35 -32.26 -7.01
CA GLU A 305 -31.79 -32.51 -7.05
C GLU A 305 -32.17 -33.74 -7.90
N GLU A 306 -31.52 -33.95 -9.07
CA GLU A 306 -31.76 -35.13 -9.90
C GLU A 306 -31.31 -36.44 -9.23
N SER A 307 -30.31 -36.37 -8.34
CA SER A 307 -29.83 -37.60 -7.61
C SER A 307 -30.77 -38.02 -6.47
N LYS A 308 -31.66 -37.15 -6.01
CA LYS A 308 -32.67 -37.45 -4.94
C LYS A 308 -34.01 -38.00 -5.47
N GLU A 309 -34.28 -37.76 -6.76
CA GLU A 309 -35.58 -38.21 -7.35
C GLU A 309 -35.48 -39.62 -7.94
N ASN A 310 -34.30 -40.20 -8.08
CA ASN A 310 -34.05 -41.51 -8.65
C ASN A 310 -33.63 -42.61 -7.63
N ALA A 311 -33.95 -42.46 -6.33
CA ALA A 311 -33.72 -43.53 -5.36
C ALA A 311 -34.90 -44.56 -5.44
N PRO A 312 -34.67 -45.84 -5.74
CA PRO A 312 -35.73 -46.85 -5.76
C PRO A 312 -36.25 -47.14 -4.35
N LEU A 313 -37.57 -47.27 -4.26
CA LEU A 313 -38.32 -47.67 -3.07
C LEU A 313 -37.94 -49.09 -2.61
#